data_d253d4f5f69af36b77ac57ea908062b7
#
_entry.id   d253d4f5f69af36b77ac57ea908062b7
#
_cell.length_a   1.000
_cell.length_b   1.000
_cell.length_c   1.000
_cell.angle_alpha   90.00
_cell.angle_beta   90.00
_cell.angle_gamma   90.00
#
_symmetry.space_group_name_H-M   'P 1'
#
loop_
_entity.id
_entity.type
_entity.pdbx_description
1 polymer ?
#
loop_
_entity_poly.entity_id
_entity_poly.type
_entity_poly.pdbx_seq_one_letter_code
_entity_poly.pdbx_strand_id
1 'polypeptide(L)'
;MQCDAKFDFLTRKHHCRRCGKCFCDKCCGQKVPLRRMCFVDPVRQCAECALVSHKESEFYDKQLKVLLSGATFLVTFGDAEKPETMVCRLSNNQRYLLLEGDSRYEIEIARISTVQTLTEGFPPGEKDTHTHTSLLGSQPVSEGGNARATGMSLQYSAPGAEGTTQLKLMAGEDANASRRQATAWLAAMHKATKLLYESRDQ
;
A
#
# COMPACT_ATOMS: atom_id res chain seq x y z
N MET A 1 -11.88 27.04 1.90
CA MET A 1 -12.60 26.77 3.16
C MET A 1 -13.72 25.81 2.82
N GLN A 2 -13.87 24.75 3.58
CA GLN A 2 -14.88 23.70 3.31
C GLN A 2 -16.15 23.85 4.15
N CYS A 3 -16.30 24.94 4.88
CA CYS A 3 -17.55 25.28 5.54
C CYS A 3 -17.79 26.79 5.34
N ASP A 4 -19.05 27.15 5.04
CA ASP A 4 -19.48 28.53 4.81
C ASP A 4 -19.67 29.33 6.11
N ALA A 5 -19.10 28.84 7.22
CA ALA A 5 -19.20 29.50 8.51
C ALA A 5 -18.44 30.84 8.48
N LYS A 6 -19.13 31.91 8.83
CA LYS A 6 -18.47 33.19 9.11
C LYS A 6 -17.74 33.06 10.45
N PHE A 7 -16.45 33.36 10.42
CA PHE A 7 -15.62 33.33 11.62
C PHE A 7 -15.63 34.68 12.31
N ASP A 8 -15.92 34.67 13.59
CA ASP A 8 -15.99 35.83 14.47
C ASP A 8 -15.43 35.48 15.85
N PHE A 9 -15.70 36.32 16.84
CA PHE A 9 -15.27 36.11 18.23
C PHE A 9 -15.89 34.84 18.87
N LEU A 10 -17.10 34.44 18.45
CA LEU A 10 -17.81 33.26 18.94
C LEU A 10 -17.47 32.01 18.13
N THR A 11 -17.27 32.17 16.84
CA THR A 11 -16.97 31.08 15.90
C THR A 11 -15.48 31.06 15.55
N ARG A 12 -14.69 30.38 16.38
CA ARG A 12 -13.23 30.33 16.24
C ARG A 12 -12.80 29.47 15.04
N LYS A 13 -11.64 29.85 14.46
CA LYS A 13 -10.97 29.09 13.41
C LYS A 13 -10.20 27.91 14.00
N HIS A 14 -10.38 26.73 13.42
CA HIS A 14 -9.61 25.52 13.72
C HIS A 14 -8.95 24.99 12.46
N HIS A 15 -7.78 24.39 12.59
CA HIS A 15 -7.03 23.83 11.46
C HIS A 15 -7.01 22.30 11.54
N CYS A 16 -7.31 21.67 10.43
CA CYS A 16 -7.08 20.23 10.26
C CYS A 16 -5.57 19.97 10.23
N ARG A 17 -5.08 19.06 11.08
CA ARG A 17 -3.64 18.75 11.16
C ARG A 17 -3.14 17.96 9.95
N ARG A 18 -4.06 17.34 9.18
CA ARG A 18 -3.69 16.61 7.96
C ARG A 18 -3.63 17.51 6.72
N CYS A 19 -4.71 18.20 6.38
CA CYS A 19 -4.78 19.02 5.16
C CYS A 19 -4.43 20.49 5.35
N GLY A 20 -4.26 20.96 6.59
CA GLY A 20 -3.94 22.37 6.92
C GLY A 20 -5.10 23.36 6.74
N LYS A 21 -6.21 22.95 6.12
CA LYS A 21 -7.35 23.84 5.84
C LYS A 21 -8.03 24.31 7.13
N CYS A 22 -8.69 25.48 7.03
CA CYS A 22 -9.38 26.12 8.14
C CYS A 22 -10.86 25.79 8.15
N PHE A 23 -11.42 25.48 9.33
CA PHE A 23 -12.79 25.04 9.57
C PHE A 23 -13.36 25.62 10.86
N CYS A 24 -14.69 25.58 11.01
CA CYS A 24 -15.33 25.76 12.32
C CYS A 24 -15.16 24.51 13.21
N ASP A 25 -15.46 24.62 14.49
CA ASP A 25 -15.32 23.52 15.44
C ASP A 25 -16.09 22.26 15.04
N LYS A 26 -17.33 22.42 14.55
CA LYS A 26 -18.19 21.30 14.12
C LYS A 26 -17.58 20.51 12.93
N CYS A 27 -17.00 21.22 11.95
CA CYS A 27 -16.44 20.58 10.74
C CYS A 27 -15.04 20.00 10.96
N CYS A 28 -14.35 20.39 12.04
CA CYS A 28 -13.00 19.93 12.37
C CYS A 28 -12.92 19.48 13.84
N GLY A 29 -13.92 18.72 14.31
CA GLY A 29 -14.01 18.24 15.69
C GLY A 29 -13.40 16.85 15.92
N GLN A 30 -13.08 16.11 14.87
CA GLN A 30 -12.55 14.75 14.98
C GLN A 30 -11.13 14.78 15.53
N LYS A 31 -10.85 13.91 16.52
CA LYS A 31 -9.48 13.67 17.02
C LYS A 31 -9.06 12.25 16.65
N VAL A 32 -8.08 12.14 15.76
CA VAL A 32 -7.65 10.86 15.18
C VAL A 32 -6.13 10.77 15.23
N PRO A 33 -5.55 9.58 15.49
CA PRO A 33 -4.12 9.36 15.35
C PRO A 33 -3.64 9.73 13.93
N LEU A 34 -2.51 10.43 13.84
CA LEU A 34 -1.91 10.83 12.56
C LEU A 34 -0.45 10.39 12.52
N ARG A 35 -0.25 9.07 12.51
CA ARG A 35 1.05 8.41 12.63
C ARG A 35 2.01 8.74 11.51
N ARG A 36 1.51 8.91 10.28
CA ARG A 36 2.34 9.30 9.14
C ARG A 36 3.05 10.64 9.33
N MET A 37 2.53 11.51 10.18
CA MET A 37 3.11 12.80 10.52
C MET A 37 3.72 12.82 11.93
N CYS A 38 3.98 11.65 12.50
CA CYS A 38 4.64 11.44 13.80
C CYS A 38 3.92 12.08 14.99
N PHE A 39 2.63 12.34 14.92
CA PHE A 39 1.87 12.76 16.09
C PHE A 39 1.67 11.57 17.04
N VAL A 40 2.07 11.74 18.29
CA VAL A 40 1.92 10.72 19.36
C VAL A 40 0.45 10.64 19.79
N ASP A 41 -0.16 11.79 20.07
CA ASP A 41 -1.54 11.91 20.50
C ASP A 41 -2.50 12.12 19.32
N PRO A 42 -3.79 11.72 19.46
CA PRO A 42 -4.80 12.03 18.47
C PRO A 42 -4.96 13.53 18.26
N VAL A 43 -4.91 13.98 17.02
CA VAL A 43 -4.96 15.39 16.63
C VAL A 43 -6.23 15.73 15.88
N ARG A 44 -6.60 17.01 15.96
CA ARG A 44 -7.82 17.55 15.33
C ARG A 44 -7.74 17.46 13.80
N GLN A 45 -8.79 16.90 13.21
CA GLN A 45 -8.92 16.72 11.75
C GLN A 45 -10.35 17.03 11.30
N CYS A 46 -10.51 17.43 10.03
CA CYS A 46 -11.83 17.54 9.40
C CYS A 46 -12.39 16.13 9.12
N ALA A 47 -13.69 16.02 8.89
CA ALA A 47 -14.38 14.74 8.72
C ALA A 47 -13.77 13.87 7.62
N GLU A 48 -13.49 14.43 6.45
CA GLU A 48 -12.87 13.71 5.32
C GLU A 48 -11.49 13.17 5.68
N CYS A 49 -10.62 14.03 6.23
CA CYS A 49 -9.28 13.64 6.65
C CYS A 49 -9.28 12.59 7.76
N ALA A 50 -10.24 12.67 8.69
CA ALA A 50 -10.39 11.70 9.76
C ALA A 50 -10.70 10.29 9.24
N LEU A 51 -11.57 10.16 8.22
CA LEU A 51 -11.87 8.87 7.59
C LEU A 51 -10.62 8.21 7.01
N VAL A 52 -9.80 8.98 6.29
CA VAL A 52 -8.54 8.47 5.72
C VAL A 52 -7.55 8.11 6.84
N SER A 53 -7.41 8.96 7.85
CA SER A 53 -6.48 8.71 8.97
C SER A 53 -6.88 7.49 9.80
N HIS A 54 -8.16 7.17 9.93
CA HIS A 54 -8.62 5.92 10.55
C HIS A 54 -8.15 4.69 9.77
N LYS A 55 -8.33 4.69 8.44
CA LYS A 55 -7.86 3.59 7.57
C LYS A 55 -6.33 3.43 7.65
N GLU A 56 -5.59 4.55 7.62
CA GLU A 56 -4.13 4.55 7.79
C GLU A 56 -3.71 4.01 9.16
N SER A 57 -4.37 4.41 10.24
CA SER A 57 -4.06 3.94 11.59
C SER A 57 -4.23 2.42 11.69
N GLU A 58 -5.31 1.87 11.12
CA GLU A 58 -5.51 0.42 11.08
C GLU A 58 -4.40 -0.29 10.30
N PHE A 59 -3.94 0.29 9.20
CA PHE A 59 -2.82 -0.25 8.43
C PHE A 59 -1.54 -0.28 9.28
N TYR A 60 -1.18 0.80 9.94
CA TYR A 60 0.00 0.88 10.81
C TYR A 60 -0.06 -0.11 11.97
N ASP A 61 -1.24 -0.34 12.54
CA ASP A 61 -1.40 -1.22 13.69
C ASP A 61 -1.33 -2.70 13.32
N LYS A 62 -1.83 -3.09 12.14
CA LYS A 62 -2.00 -4.50 11.74
C LYS A 62 -1.10 -4.91 10.58
N GLN A 63 -1.22 -4.22 9.43
CA GLN A 63 -0.61 -4.66 8.18
C GLN A 63 0.88 -4.36 8.10
N LEU A 64 1.32 -3.23 8.64
CA LEU A 64 2.74 -2.87 8.60
C LEU A 64 3.62 -3.92 9.27
N LYS A 65 3.18 -4.51 10.39
CA LYS A 65 3.90 -5.59 11.08
C LYS A 65 4.08 -6.83 10.20
N VAL A 66 3.05 -7.19 9.43
CA VAL A 66 3.10 -8.30 8.47
C VAL A 66 4.13 -8.04 7.38
N LEU A 67 4.17 -6.82 6.82
CA LEU A 67 5.15 -6.44 5.81
C LEU A 67 6.58 -6.43 6.33
N LEU A 68 6.80 -6.00 7.56
CA LEU A 68 8.11 -6.00 8.22
C LEU A 68 8.59 -7.41 8.56
N SER A 69 7.68 -8.31 8.96
CA SER A 69 8.01 -9.71 9.27
C SER A 69 8.42 -10.49 8.03
N GLY A 70 7.88 -10.12 6.86
CA GLY A 70 8.17 -10.76 5.59
C GLY A 70 7.44 -12.09 5.37
N ALA A 71 7.63 -12.63 4.16
CA ALA A 71 7.14 -13.95 3.77
C ALA A 71 8.02 -14.52 2.64
N THR A 72 7.98 -15.83 2.48
CA THR A 72 8.73 -16.54 1.46
C THR A 72 7.92 -16.62 0.17
N PHE A 73 8.57 -16.32 -0.96
CA PHE A 73 8.00 -16.35 -2.31
C PHE A 73 8.95 -17.03 -3.29
N LEU A 74 8.36 -17.56 -4.35
CA LEU A 74 9.06 -17.85 -5.61
C LEU A 74 9.13 -16.54 -6.40
N VAL A 75 10.33 -16.04 -6.63
CA VAL A 75 10.61 -14.72 -7.20
C VAL A 75 11.17 -14.88 -8.59
N THR A 76 10.61 -14.16 -9.56
CA THR A 76 11.12 -14.12 -10.94
C THR A 76 11.39 -12.67 -11.32
N PHE A 77 12.60 -12.39 -11.82
CA PHE A 77 13.02 -11.07 -12.29
C PHE A 77 12.97 -11.02 -13.82
N GLY A 78 12.23 -10.04 -14.38
CA GLY A 78 12.14 -9.85 -15.82
C GLY A 78 11.77 -11.13 -16.56
N ASP A 79 12.62 -11.49 -17.51
CA ASP A 79 12.47 -12.69 -18.37
C ASP A 79 13.25 -13.90 -17.84
N ALA A 80 13.65 -13.91 -16.56
CA ALA A 80 14.36 -15.04 -15.99
C ALA A 80 13.52 -16.32 -16.09
N GLU A 81 14.11 -17.41 -16.63
CA GLU A 81 13.42 -18.68 -16.82
C GLU A 81 13.13 -19.44 -15.53
N LYS A 82 13.96 -19.23 -14.50
CA LYS A 82 13.84 -19.97 -13.24
C LYS A 82 13.50 -19.03 -12.08
N PRO A 83 12.44 -19.34 -11.32
CA PRO A 83 12.16 -18.62 -10.09
C PRO A 83 13.18 -18.99 -9.00
N GLU A 84 13.52 -18.03 -8.16
CA GLU A 84 14.37 -18.19 -6.98
C GLU A 84 13.51 -18.08 -5.71
N THR A 85 13.77 -18.94 -4.72
CA THR A 85 13.08 -18.84 -3.43
C THR A 85 13.71 -17.75 -2.58
N MET A 86 12.93 -16.71 -2.26
CA MET A 86 13.40 -15.57 -1.51
C MET A 86 12.42 -15.17 -0.40
N VAL A 87 12.95 -14.63 0.69
CA VAL A 87 12.16 -13.91 1.69
C VAL A 87 11.99 -12.47 1.24
N CYS A 88 10.73 -12.05 1.12
CA CYS A 88 10.38 -10.67 0.77
C CYS A 88 9.85 -9.95 2.00
N ARG A 89 10.43 -8.81 2.37
CA ARG A 89 10.01 -8.00 3.52
C ARG A 89 10.22 -6.52 3.28
N LEU A 90 9.46 -5.70 3.97
CA LEU A 90 9.67 -4.25 4.01
C LEU A 90 10.84 -3.93 4.97
N SER A 91 11.69 -3.00 4.60
CA SER A 91 12.75 -2.50 5.50
C SER A 91 12.17 -1.76 6.70
N ASN A 92 12.91 -1.71 7.83
CA ASN A 92 12.44 -1.04 9.05
C ASN A 92 12.17 0.46 8.85
N ASN A 93 12.90 1.11 7.95
CA ASN A 93 12.66 2.52 7.59
C ASN A 93 11.55 2.69 6.54
N GLN A 94 10.92 1.59 6.10
CA GLN A 94 9.81 1.54 5.12
C GLN A 94 10.14 2.12 3.74
N ARG A 95 11.42 2.26 3.41
CA ARG A 95 11.86 2.82 2.12
C ARG A 95 12.15 1.77 1.06
N TYR A 96 12.49 0.55 1.46
CA TYR A 96 12.95 -0.51 0.57
C TYR A 96 12.13 -1.78 0.74
N LEU A 97 11.88 -2.43 -0.38
CA LEU A 97 11.47 -3.82 -0.45
C LEU A 97 12.75 -4.65 -0.51
N LEU A 98 12.95 -5.50 0.48
CA LEU A 98 14.13 -6.36 0.60
C LEU A 98 13.76 -7.76 0.14
N LEU A 99 14.60 -8.34 -0.72
CA LEU A 99 14.48 -9.71 -1.22
C LEU A 99 15.77 -10.42 -0.82
N GLU A 100 15.65 -11.46 0.00
CA GLU A 100 16.77 -12.16 0.61
C GLU A 100 16.66 -13.67 0.28
N GLY A 101 17.60 -14.18 -0.49
CA GLY A 101 17.77 -15.57 -0.90
C GLY A 101 19.25 -15.88 -1.05
N ASP A 102 19.64 -16.63 -2.08
CA ASP A 102 21.06 -16.82 -2.44
C ASP A 102 21.69 -15.47 -2.83
N SER A 103 20.89 -14.60 -3.42
CA SER A 103 21.24 -13.22 -3.71
C SER A 103 20.39 -12.26 -2.86
N ARG A 104 20.85 -11.01 -2.71
CA ARG A 104 20.11 -9.96 -2.00
C ARG A 104 19.81 -8.79 -2.93
N TYR A 105 18.55 -8.35 -2.92
CA TYR A 105 18.09 -7.20 -3.70
C TYR A 105 17.38 -6.22 -2.80
N GLU A 106 17.55 -4.93 -3.12
CA GLU A 106 16.88 -3.81 -2.45
C GLU A 106 16.18 -2.95 -3.51
N ILE A 107 14.84 -2.88 -3.45
CA ILE A 107 14.04 -2.10 -4.38
C ILE A 107 13.46 -0.92 -3.60
N GLU A 108 13.81 0.30 -3.99
CA GLU A 108 13.25 1.49 -3.37
C GLU A 108 11.76 1.61 -3.71
N ILE A 109 10.90 1.72 -2.68
CA ILE A 109 9.44 1.80 -2.83
C ILE A 109 9.01 2.93 -3.76
N ALA A 110 9.71 4.08 -3.70
CA ALA A 110 9.43 5.23 -4.56
C ALA A 110 9.67 4.95 -6.06
N ARG A 111 10.41 3.91 -6.40
CA ARG A 111 10.70 3.49 -7.78
C ARG A 111 9.72 2.48 -8.33
N ILE A 112 8.81 1.94 -7.50
CA ILE A 112 7.77 1.02 -7.94
C ILE A 112 6.68 1.83 -8.64
N SER A 113 6.49 1.55 -9.93
CA SER A 113 5.50 2.24 -10.77
C SER A 113 4.15 1.53 -10.77
N THR A 114 4.14 0.20 -10.74
CA THR A 114 2.92 -0.60 -10.83
C THR A 114 2.96 -1.78 -9.87
N VAL A 115 1.82 -2.06 -9.26
CA VAL A 115 1.59 -3.23 -8.41
C VAL A 115 0.32 -3.92 -8.89
N GLN A 116 0.42 -5.21 -9.23
CA GLN A 116 -0.69 -6.02 -9.70
C GLN A 116 -0.81 -7.27 -8.82
N THR A 117 -1.98 -7.52 -8.26
CA THR A 117 -2.27 -8.74 -7.50
C THR A 117 -2.69 -9.85 -8.46
N LEU A 118 -2.09 -11.04 -8.33
CA LEU A 118 -2.42 -12.24 -9.08
C LEU A 118 -3.32 -13.13 -8.22
N THR A 119 -4.40 -13.68 -8.83
CA THR A 119 -5.40 -14.51 -8.14
C THR A 119 -5.53 -15.89 -8.78
N GLU A 120 -5.91 -16.89 -8.00
CA GLU A 120 -6.25 -18.23 -8.51
C GLU A 120 -7.59 -18.19 -9.27
N GLY A 121 -7.68 -18.84 -10.44
CA GLY A 121 -8.96 -19.14 -11.07
C GLY A 121 -9.15 -18.77 -12.53
N PHE A 122 -8.12 -18.24 -13.23
CA PHE A 122 -8.24 -17.96 -14.65
C PHE A 122 -7.25 -18.79 -15.48
N PRO A 123 -7.75 -19.52 -16.53
CA PRO A 123 -6.86 -20.20 -17.46
C PRO A 123 -6.03 -19.19 -18.26
N PRO A 124 -4.80 -19.54 -18.67
CA PRO A 124 -3.96 -18.66 -19.47
C PRO A 124 -4.62 -18.40 -20.83
N GLY A 125 -5.01 -17.15 -21.07
CA GLY A 125 -5.60 -16.70 -22.36
C GLY A 125 -6.89 -15.90 -22.28
N GLU A 126 -7.60 -15.86 -21.18
CA GLU A 126 -8.69 -14.91 -20.97
C GLU A 126 -8.16 -13.60 -20.42
N LYS A 127 -8.70 -12.47 -20.92
CA LYS A 127 -8.33 -11.13 -20.46
C LYS A 127 -8.62 -11.02 -18.96
N ASP A 128 -7.56 -11.12 -18.21
CA ASP A 128 -7.57 -11.02 -16.77
C ASP A 128 -8.18 -9.68 -16.35
N THR A 129 -9.28 -9.72 -15.62
CA THR A 129 -9.73 -8.58 -14.82
C THR A 129 -8.81 -8.44 -13.61
N HIS A 130 -7.55 -8.15 -13.89
CA HIS A 130 -6.56 -7.87 -12.86
C HIS A 130 -6.86 -6.52 -12.25
N THR A 131 -6.88 -6.47 -10.92
CA THR A 131 -6.94 -5.22 -10.18
C THR A 131 -5.60 -4.51 -10.35
N HIS A 132 -5.46 -3.73 -11.42
CA HIS A 132 -4.29 -2.88 -11.64
C HIS A 132 -4.36 -1.68 -10.73
N THR A 133 -3.48 -1.61 -9.75
CA THR A 133 -3.24 -0.38 -9.00
C THR A 133 -1.97 0.25 -9.55
N SER A 134 -2.12 1.14 -10.52
CA SER A 134 -1.00 1.95 -10.98
C SER A 134 -0.69 3.00 -9.93
N LEU A 135 0.56 3.05 -9.47
CA LEU A 135 1.02 4.11 -8.55
C LEU A 135 1.23 5.46 -9.26
N LEU A 136 1.18 5.49 -10.59
CA LEU A 136 1.43 6.68 -11.42
C LEU A 136 0.26 7.09 -12.32
N GLY A 137 -0.78 6.29 -12.49
CA GLY A 137 -1.84 6.53 -13.47
C GLY A 137 -3.24 6.19 -12.99
N SER A 138 -4.17 6.90 -13.57
CA SER A 138 -5.59 6.96 -13.28
C SER A 138 -6.33 5.64 -13.46
N GLN A 139 -7.11 5.30 -12.52
CA GLN A 139 -8.40 4.60 -12.39
C GLN A 139 -8.40 3.41 -11.44
N PRO A 140 -9.30 3.42 -10.45
CA PRO A 140 -9.58 2.24 -9.62
C PRO A 140 -10.41 1.25 -10.45
N VAL A 141 -9.96 0.01 -10.55
CA VAL A 141 -10.78 -1.08 -11.09
C VAL A 141 -11.53 -1.75 -9.96
N SER A 142 -12.81 -1.98 -10.21
CA SER A 142 -13.85 -2.52 -9.34
C SER A 142 -13.45 -3.74 -8.51
N GLU A 143 -13.98 -3.77 -7.30
CA GLU A 143 -13.99 -4.93 -6.39
C GLU A 143 -14.73 -6.09 -7.08
N GLY A 144 -14.00 -7.09 -7.49
CA GLY A 144 -14.52 -8.37 -7.98
C GLY A 144 -14.09 -9.49 -7.05
N GLY A 145 -15.07 -10.09 -6.37
CA GLY A 145 -15.05 -11.42 -5.83
C GLY A 145 -13.96 -11.84 -4.84
N ASN A 146 -14.27 -12.76 -3.93
CA ASN A 146 -13.44 -13.45 -2.95
C ASN A 146 -12.27 -14.30 -3.54
N ALA A 147 -11.62 -13.85 -4.61
CA ALA A 147 -10.48 -14.54 -5.19
C ALA A 147 -9.24 -14.37 -4.29
N ARG A 148 -8.67 -15.51 -3.89
CA ARG A 148 -7.49 -15.55 -3.01
C ARG A 148 -6.25 -15.11 -3.80
N ALA A 149 -5.54 -14.12 -3.31
CA ALA A 149 -4.26 -13.69 -3.89
C ALA A 149 -3.22 -14.82 -3.80
N THR A 150 -2.67 -15.22 -4.94
CA THR A 150 -1.62 -16.26 -5.06
C THR A 150 -0.26 -15.65 -5.36
N GLY A 151 -0.23 -14.41 -5.82
CA GLY A 151 0.99 -13.73 -6.16
C GLY A 151 0.81 -12.23 -6.37
N MET A 152 1.90 -11.60 -6.80
CA MET A 152 1.95 -10.18 -7.11
C MET A 152 2.99 -9.92 -8.18
N SER A 153 2.69 -9.04 -9.12
CA SER A 153 3.63 -8.51 -10.10
C SER A 153 3.91 -7.04 -9.80
N LEU A 154 5.17 -6.68 -9.78
CA LEU A 154 5.65 -5.32 -9.56
C LEU A 154 6.43 -4.85 -10.78
N GLN A 155 6.28 -3.57 -11.15
CA GLN A 155 7.17 -2.91 -12.11
C GLN A 155 7.92 -1.80 -11.39
N TYR A 156 9.23 -1.74 -11.56
CA TYR A 156 10.07 -0.75 -10.93
C TYR A 156 11.22 -0.32 -11.85
N SER A 157 11.77 0.86 -11.61
CA SER A 157 12.94 1.39 -12.33
C SER A 157 14.20 1.13 -11.49
N ALA A 158 15.14 0.36 -12.04
CA ALA A 158 16.42 0.14 -11.38
C ALA A 158 17.31 1.41 -11.47
N PRO A 159 18.19 1.67 -10.49
CA PRO A 159 19.11 2.80 -10.54
C PRO A 159 20.04 2.68 -11.77
N GLY A 160 20.06 3.73 -12.62
CA GLY A 160 20.93 3.78 -13.80
C GLY A 160 20.48 2.94 -15.00
N ALA A 161 19.33 2.28 -14.94
CA ALA A 161 18.78 1.55 -16.08
C ALA A 161 17.75 2.43 -16.83
N GLU A 162 17.80 2.38 -18.17
CA GLU A 162 16.75 2.89 -19.01
C GLU A 162 15.63 1.85 -19.10
N GLY A 163 14.44 2.17 -18.53
CA GLY A 163 13.27 1.32 -18.57
C GLY A 163 12.83 0.77 -17.21
N THR A 164 11.82 -0.10 -17.25
CA THR A 164 11.24 -0.75 -16.07
C THR A 164 11.54 -2.24 -16.07
N THR A 165 11.85 -2.77 -14.90
CA THR A 165 12.01 -4.20 -14.66
C THR A 165 10.76 -4.75 -14.00
N GLN A 166 10.31 -5.93 -14.44
CA GLN A 166 9.21 -6.64 -13.81
C GLN A 166 9.75 -7.59 -12.74
N LEU A 167 9.08 -7.62 -11.61
CA LEU A 167 9.30 -8.58 -10.52
C LEU A 167 8.01 -9.32 -10.26
N LYS A 168 8.05 -10.64 -10.30
CA LYS A 168 6.89 -11.49 -9.99
C LYS A 168 7.15 -12.26 -8.71
N LEU A 169 6.23 -12.16 -7.76
CA LEU A 169 6.23 -12.87 -6.48
C LEU A 169 5.10 -13.89 -6.51
N MET A 170 5.37 -15.17 -6.32
CA MET A 170 4.36 -16.22 -6.23
C MET A 170 4.46 -16.93 -4.89
N ALA A 171 3.32 -17.12 -4.22
CA ALA A 171 3.26 -17.94 -3.02
C ALA A 171 3.56 -19.39 -3.38
N GLY A 172 4.50 -20.02 -2.66
CA GLY A 172 4.82 -21.43 -2.86
C GLY A 172 3.64 -22.35 -2.55
N GLU A 173 3.62 -23.53 -3.18
CA GLU A 173 2.57 -24.53 -2.97
C GLU A 173 2.77 -25.31 -1.67
N ASP A 174 4.00 -25.35 -1.15
CA ASP A 174 4.39 -26.16 -0.01
C ASP A 174 4.06 -25.47 1.32
N ALA A 175 3.54 -26.27 2.24
CA ALA A 175 3.24 -25.98 3.66
C ALA A 175 2.22 -24.88 3.94
N ASN A 176 1.13 -25.26 4.58
CA ASN A 176 0.01 -24.39 4.98
C ASN A 176 0.41 -23.12 5.75
N ALA A 177 1.48 -23.12 6.53
CA ALA A 177 1.93 -21.98 7.31
C ALA A 177 2.60 -20.91 6.41
N SER A 178 3.55 -21.29 5.54
CA SER A 178 4.23 -20.38 4.61
C SER A 178 3.25 -19.76 3.62
N ARG A 179 2.32 -20.56 3.09
CA ARG A 179 1.27 -20.05 2.18
C ARG A 179 0.34 -19.04 2.85
N ARG A 180 -0.03 -19.27 4.12
CA ARG A 180 -0.84 -18.31 4.90
C ARG A 180 -0.10 -17.00 5.12
N GLN A 181 1.19 -17.09 5.47
CA GLN A 181 2.04 -15.91 5.67
C GLN A 181 2.21 -15.12 4.38
N ALA A 182 2.50 -15.80 3.26
CA ALA A 182 2.59 -15.19 1.94
C ALA A 182 1.27 -14.49 1.54
N THR A 183 0.11 -15.16 1.69
CA THR A 183 -1.19 -14.58 1.41
C THR A 183 -1.48 -13.35 2.28
N ALA A 184 -1.16 -13.41 3.58
CA ALA A 184 -1.33 -12.26 4.48
C ALA A 184 -0.42 -11.09 4.09
N TRP A 185 0.82 -11.38 3.66
CA TRP A 185 1.76 -10.37 3.18
C TRP A 185 1.28 -9.71 1.89
N LEU A 186 0.81 -10.50 0.91
CA LEU A 186 0.23 -9.99 -0.34
C LEU A 186 -0.98 -9.09 -0.08
N ALA A 187 -1.88 -9.49 0.83
CA ALA A 187 -3.03 -8.67 1.22
C ALA A 187 -2.61 -7.37 1.90
N ALA A 188 -1.58 -7.40 2.76
CA ALA A 188 -1.03 -6.22 3.41
C ALA A 188 -0.38 -5.27 2.39
N MET A 189 0.35 -5.79 1.41
CA MET A 189 0.96 -5.00 0.32
C MET A 189 -0.11 -4.36 -0.57
N HIS A 190 -1.15 -5.11 -0.95
CA HIS A 190 -2.28 -4.57 -1.70
C HIS A 190 -2.96 -3.41 -0.94
N LYS A 191 -3.19 -3.56 0.37
CA LYS A 191 -3.78 -2.51 1.20
C LYS A 191 -2.87 -1.28 1.29
N ALA A 192 -1.55 -1.46 1.38
CA ALA A 192 -0.57 -0.38 1.36
C ALA A 192 -0.64 0.42 0.05
N THR A 193 -0.65 -0.25 -1.10
CA THR A 193 -0.72 0.40 -2.41
C THR A 193 -2.04 1.16 -2.61
N LYS A 194 -3.17 0.60 -2.16
CA LYS A 194 -4.47 1.27 -2.18
C LYS A 194 -4.45 2.56 -1.35
N LEU A 195 -3.90 2.54 -0.14
CA LEU A 195 -3.79 3.73 0.71
C LEU A 195 -2.87 4.80 0.11
N LEU A 196 -1.77 4.40 -0.53
CA LEU A 196 -0.88 5.33 -1.22
C LEU A 196 -1.57 5.98 -2.42
N TYR A 197 -2.36 5.23 -3.17
CA TYR A 197 -3.16 5.76 -4.28
C TYR A 197 -4.20 6.77 -3.77
N GLU A 198 -5.04 6.39 -2.80
CA GLU A 198 -6.08 7.26 -2.21
C GLU A 198 -5.50 8.55 -1.59
N SER A 199 -4.23 8.52 -1.13
CA SER A 199 -3.58 9.69 -0.52
C SER A 199 -3.04 10.72 -1.52
N ARG A 200 -2.93 10.35 -2.81
CA ARG A 200 -2.43 11.26 -3.87
C ARG A 200 -3.52 12.17 -4.43
N ASP A 201 -4.77 11.75 -4.33
CA ASP A 201 -5.92 12.51 -4.84
C ASP A 201 -6.43 13.57 -3.84
N GLN A 202 -5.72 13.81 -2.73
CA GLN A 202 -6.03 14.80 -1.69
C GLN A 202 -4.97 15.90 -1.63
#